data_ba775008d3bfc1e7f4a9990ffb14c6e7
#
_entry.id   ba775008d3bfc1e7f4a9990ffb14c6e7
#
_cell.length_a   1.000
_cell.length_b   1.000
_cell.length_c   1.000
_cell.angle_alpha   90.00
_cell.angle_beta   90.00
_cell.angle_gamma   90.00
#
_symmetry.space_group_name_H-M   'P 1'
#
loop_
_entity.id
_entity.type
_entity.pdbx_description
1 polymer ?
#
loop_
_entity_poly.entity_id
_entity_poly.type
_entity_poly.pdbx_seq_one_letter_code
_entity_poly.pdbx_strand_id
1 'polypeptide(L)'
;MLTKEELDQINRFSKAELTADQVYTFSVRLCDNEVDRDFERFGTEDLDRLGELFLGKSGIFDHQWSAKGQTARIYRTEVVREPGTVTAAGDEYRWLKGWAYLMRTEKNQELITEIEGGIKKEVSVGCSMGRSVCSVCGAENGACGHVKGQMYGEKLCFMELKDPKDAYEWSFVAVPAQPRAGVVKRFGSEGTELRTLRKQAELGQRYLTGLRREVVRLAMLADGHLDGKIFTKAVGRLDEAELLELKRPMRPRSRRNFPWLRSCGNRRRPSGRMKRCSLSDGTNTI
;
A
#
# COMPACT_ATOMS: atom_id res chain seq x y z
N MET A 1 6.75 -19.06 -9.91
CA MET A 1 7.94 -19.96 -10.03
C MET A 1 9.10 -19.22 -9.39
N LEU A 2 10.05 -19.95 -8.77
CA LEU A 2 11.28 -19.37 -8.21
C LEU A 2 12.14 -18.83 -9.37
N THR A 3 12.60 -17.57 -9.28
CA THR A 3 13.47 -17.01 -10.30
C THR A 3 14.91 -17.48 -10.11
N LYS A 4 15.75 -17.31 -11.15
CA LYS A 4 17.17 -17.65 -11.04
C LYS A 4 17.87 -16.79 -9.98
N GLU A 5 17.53 -15.48 -9.92
CA GLU A 5 18.10 -14.55 -8.95
C GLU A 5 17.75 -14.93 -7.51
N GLU A 6 16.51 -15.37 -7.25
CA GLU A 6 16.11 -15.86 -5.93
C GLU A 6 16.85 -17.14 -5.56
N LEU A 7 17.02 -18.06 -6.51
CA LEU A 7 17.80 -19.28 -6.29
C LEU A 7 19.27 -18.98 -5.99
N ASP A 8 19.87 -18.02 -6.70
CA ASP A 8 21.24 -17.56 -6.45
C ASP A 8 21.37 -16.93 -5.06
N GLN A 9 20.37 -16.18 -4.59
CA GLN A 9 20.34 -15.65 -3.23
C GLN A 9 20.25 -16.76 -2.16
N ILE A 10 19.43 -17.78 -2.39
CA ILE A 10 19.32 -18.96 -1.51
C ILE A 10 20.66 -19.69 -1.45
N ASN A 11 21.30 -19.87 -2.58
CA ASN A 11 22.57 -20.59 -2.70
C ASN A 11 23.75 -19.91 -1.99
N ARG A 12 23.64 -18.62 -1.64
CA ARG A 12 24.63 -17.96 -0.76
C ARG A 12 24.65 -18.53 0.66
N PHE A 13 23.55 -19.13 1.11
CA PHE A 13 23.41 -19.72 2.45
C PHE A 13 23.57 -21.23 2.46
N SER A 14 23.42 -21.89 1.34
CA SER A 14 23.58 -23.34 1.22
C SER A 14 25.04 -23.73 1.14
N LYS A 15 25.36 -24.98 1.48
CA LYS A 15 26.70 -25.54 1.35
C LYS A 15 26.89 -26.34 0.06
N ALA A 16 25.80 -26.66 -0.61
CA ALA A 16 25.74 -27.29 -1.92
C ALA A 16 24.84 -26.45 -2.81
N GLU A 17 25.06 -26.50 -4.10
CA GLU A 17 24.16 -25.85 -5.07
C GLU A 17 22.79 -26.53 -5.06
N LEU A 18 21.76 -25.77 -4.71
CA LEU A 18 20.38 -26.25 -4.67
C LEU A 18 19.68 -25.91 -5.98
N THR A 19 18.73 -26.76 -6.34
CA THR A 19 17.84 -26.57 -7.48
C THR A 19 16.46 -26.10 -7.05
N ALA A 20 15.66 -25.52 -7.95
CA ALA A 20 14.36 -24.93 -7.63
C ALA A 20 13.34 -25.95 -7.10
N ASP A 21 13.45 -27.23 -7.50
CA ASP A 21 12.60 -28.34 -7.04
C ASP A 21 12.94 -28.80 -5.62
N GLN A 22 14.16 -28.55 -5.14
CA GLN A 22 14.62 -28.95 -3.81
C GLN A 22 14.17 -27.96 -2.72
N VAL A 23 13.72 -26.75 -3.08
CA VAL A 23 13.36 -25.72 -2.11
C VAL A 23 11.88 -25.33 -2.21
N TYR A 24 11.31 -24.98 -1.08
CA TYR A 24 10.02 -24.33 -0.98
C TYR A 24 10.25 -22.91 -0.45
N THR A 25 9.66 -21.91 -1.09
CA THR A 25 9.81 -20.51 -0.71
C THR A 25 8.47 -19.89 -0.33
N PHE A 26 8.49 -19.02 0.64
CA PHE A 26 7.35 -18.24 1.09
C PHE A 26 7.82 -16.89 1.64
N SER A 27 6.92 -15.96 1.85
CA SER A 27 7.26 -14.68 2.48
C SER A 27 6.53 -14.49 3.78
N VAL A 28 7.18 -13.79 4.70
CA VAL A 28 6.68 -13.49 6.04
C VAL A 28 6.76 -11.99 6.31
N ARG A 29 5.79 -11.46 7.05
CA ARG A 29 5.91 -10.19 7.74
C ARG A 29 6.57 -10.51 9.07
N LEU A 30 7.85 -10.14 9.21
CA LEU A 30 8.63 -10.41 10.42
C LEU A 30 8.20 -9.52 11.57
N CYS A 31 8.19 -8.21 11.33
CA CYS A 31 7.80 -7.19 12.29
C CYS A 31 7.32 -5.93 11.56
N ASP A 32 6.78 -4.98 12.30
CA ASP A 32 6.33 -3.68 11.79
C ASP A 32 6.58 -2.56 12.83
N ASN A 33 6.22 -1.31 12.48
CA ASN A 33 6.33 -0.16 13.36
C ASN A 33 5.02 0.18 14.09
N GLU A 34 4.04 -0.72 14.13
CA GLU A 34 2.83 -0.54 14.92
C GLU A 34 3.07 -0.86 16.40
N VAL A 35 2.31 -0.25 17.27
CA VAL A 35 2.30 -0.61 18.69
C VAL A 35 1.70 -2.00 18.85
N ASP A 36 2.43 -2.89 19.51
CA ASP A 36 2.06 -4.27 19.68
C ASP A 36 1.19 -4.53 20.94
N ARG A 37 0.90 -5.81 21.22
CA ARG A 37 0.09 -6.23 22.39
C ARG A 37 0.76 -5.95 23.72
N ASP A 38 2.09 -5.85 23.73
CA ASP A 38 2.89 -5.58 24.93
C ASP A 38 3.15 -4.09 25.13
N PHE A 39 2.49 -3.24 24.30
CA PHE A 39 2.72 -1.79 24.22
C PHE A 39 4.20 -1.48 23.97
N GLU A 40 4.76 -2.18 23.01
CA GLU A 40 6.08 -1.92 22.45
C GLU A 40 5.97 -1.73 20.95
N ARG A 41 6.95 -1.07 20.34
CA ARG A 41 7.06 -0.95 18.89
C ARG A 41 8.51 -0.85 18.45
N PHE A 42 8.81 -1.28 17.26
CA PHE A 42 10.10 -0.97 16.64
C PHE A 42 10.09 0.46 16.08
N GLY A 43 11.21 1.18 16.24
CA GLY A 43 11.39 2.48 15.61
C GLY A 43 11.28 2.35 14.08
N THR A 44 10.62 3.31 13.43
CA THR A 44 10.42 3.28 11.98
C THR A 44 11.74 3.29 11.22
N GLU A 45 12.73 4.02 11.74
CA GLU A 45 14.09 4.13 11.21
C GLU A 45 14.93 2.86 11.41
N ASP A 46 14.56 2.01 12.39
CA ASP A 46 15.32 0.82 12.74
C ASP A 46 14.94 -0.42 11.91
N LEU A 47 13.84 -0.37 11.15
CA LEU A 47 13.37 -1.51 10.37
C LEU A 47 14.36 -1.95 9.28
N ASP A 48 15.08 -1.03 8.65
CA ASP A 48 16.10 -1.36 7.65
C ASP A 48 17.25 -2.13 8.30
N ARG A 49 17.71 -1.67 9.47
CA ARG A 49 18.77 -2.36 10.23
C ARG A 49 18.32 -3.74 10.72
N LEU A 50 17.08 -3.86 11.20
CA LEU A 50 16.50 -5.18 11.52
C LEU A 50 16.50 -6.10 10.29
N GLY A 51 16.18 -5.56 9.11
CA GLY A 51 16.23 -6.31 7.85
C GLY A 51 17.61 -6.91 7.57
N GLU A 52 18.67 -6.13 7.76
CA GLU A 52 20.06 -6.63 7.62
C GLU A 52 20.37 -7.73 8.63
N LEU A 53 19.95 -7.55 9.90
CA LEU A 53 20.21 -8.51 10.98
C LEU A 53 19.42 -9.82 10.81
N PHE A 54 18.20 -9.77 10.27
CA PHE A 54 17.41 -10.98 10.01
C PHE A 54 17.85 -11.76 8.78
N LEU A 55 18.67 -11.18 7.91
CA LEU A 55 19.18 -11.89 6.74
C LEU A 55 20.01 -13.12 7.18
N GLY A 56 19.63 -14.30 6.69
CA GLY A 56 20.26 -15.58 7.04
C GLY A 56 19.79 -16.20 8.37
N LYS A 57 18.87 -15.56 9.11
CA LYS A 57 18.39 -16.12 10.39
C LYS A 57 17.41 -17.27 10.17
N SER A 58 17.44 -18.21 11.11
CA SER A 58 16.63 -19.43 11.04
C SER A 58 15.23 -19.22 11.55
N GLY A 59 14.27 -19.87 10.91
CA GLY A 59 12.93 -20.08 11.42
C GLY A 59 12.88 -21.28 12.35
N ILE A 60 12.28 -21.11 13.53
CA ILE A 60 12.10 -22.14 14.56
C ILE A 60 10.63 -22.14 15.02
N PHE A 61 10.33 -22.78 16.15
CA PHE A 61 9.00 -22.84 16.74
C PHE A 61 9.03 -22.37 18.20
N ASP A 62 8.01 -21.58 18.60
CA ASP A 62 7.74 -21.17 19.97
C ASP A 62 8.94 -20.57 20.70
N HIS A 63 9.84 -19.87 20.01
CA HIS A 63 11.11 -19.31 20.52
C HIS A 63 12.00 -20.35 21.24
N GLN A 64 11.85 -21.64 20.89
CA GLN A 64 12.65 -22.71 21.46
C GLN A 64 13.98 -22.82 20.70
N TRP A 65 15.05 -22.35 21.31
CA TRP A 65 16.41 -22.35 20.74
C TRP A 65 16.98 -23.78 20.71
N SER A 66 16.54 -24.53 19.73
CA SER A 66 16.97 -25.92 19.50
C SER A 66 17.49 -26.11 18.08
N ALA A 67 18.61 -26.77 17.95
CA ALA A 67 19.12 -27.16 16.63
C ALA A 67 18.14 -28.03 15.84
N LYS A 68 17.33 -28.84 16.53
CA LYS A 68 16.29 -29.69 15.92
C LYS A 68 15.10 -28.89 15.41
N GLY A 69 14.85 -27.69 15.97
CA GLY A 69 13.75 -26.79 15.60
C GLY A 69 14.05 -25.94 14.38
N GLN A 70 15.29 -25.87 13.92
CA GLN A 70 15.62 -25.11 12.70
C GLN A 70 14.97 -25.73 11.48
N THR A 71 14.16 -24.93 10.74
CA THR A 71 13.39 -25.44 9.62
C THR A 71 13.49 -24.59 8.37
N ALA A 72 13.40 -23.28 8.48
CA ALA A 72 13.47 -22.34 7.37
C ALA A 72 14.60 -21.33 7.57
N ARG A 73 14.94 -20.57 6.51
CA ARG A 73 15.96 -19.51 6.58
C ARG A 73 15.57 -18.32 5.73
N ILE A 74 15.76 -17.12 6.27
CA ILE A 74 15.56 -15.87 5.51
C ILE A 74 16.71 -15.72 4.50
N TYR A 75 16.38 -15.51 3.22
CA TYR A 75 17.36 -15.27 2.17
C TYR A 75 17.30 -13.86 1.59
N ARG A 76 16.23 -13.12 1.87
CA ARG A 76 16.03 -11.74 1.44
C ARG A 76 15.14 -11.01 2.42
N THR A 77 15.37 -9.71 2.60
CA THR A 77 14.53 -8.81 3.40
C THR A 77 14.28 -7.50 2.64
N GLU A 78 13.19 -6.83 2.98
CA GLU A 78 12.80 -5.54 2.40
C GLU A 78 11.83 -4.83 3.34
N VAL A 79 12.00 -3.52 3.55
CA VAL A 79 11.03 -2.70 4.25
C VAL A 79 9.94 -2.24 3.29
N VAL A 80 8.73 -2.70 3.52
CA VAL A 80 7.54 -2.35 2.72
C VAL A 80 6.82 -1.18 3.39
N ARG A 81 6.49 -0.17 2.59
CA ARG A 81 5.68 0.99 3.00
C ARG A 81 4.24 0.80 2.54
N GLU A 82 3.29 1.15 3.40
CA GLU A 82 1.86 1.14 3.05
C GLU A 82 1.32 2.59 3.05
N PRO A 83 1.44 3.33 1.94
CA PRO A 83 1.00 4.72 1.86
C PRO A 83 -0.48 4.86 2.21
N GLY A 84 -0.79 5.84 3.08
CA GLY A 84 -2.16 6.09 3.54
C GLY A 84 -2.60 5.24 4.74
N THR A 85 -1.73 4.34 5.24
CA THR A 85 -1.93 3.65 6.51
C THR A 85 -1.06 4.31 7.58
N VAL A 86 -1.67 4.73 8.68
CA VAL A 86 -1.00 5.41 9.80
C VAL A 86 -1.05 4.51 11.02
N THR A 87 0.06 4.42 11.76
CA THR A 87 0.17 3.67 13.02
C THR A 87 -0.52 4.40 14.18
N ALA A 88 -0.76 3.71 15.29
CA ALA A 88 -1.24 4.35 16.54
C ALA A 88 -0.30 5.44 17.06
N ALA A 89 0.98 5.41 16.69
CA ALA A 89 1.97 6.44 17.02
C ALA A 89 1.96 7.64 16.06
N GLY A 90 1.17 7.61 14.98
CA GLY A 90 1.04 8.69 14.00
C GLY A 90 2.02 8.62 12.82
N ASP A 91 2.84 7.58 12.72
CA ASP A 91 3.78 7.39 11.61
C ASP A 91 3.13 6.67 10.44
N GLU A 92 3.72 6.81 9.23
CA GLU A 92 3.39 5.93 8.10
C GLU A 92 3.67 4.47 8.47
N TYR A 93 2.69 3.59 8.23
CA TYR A 93 2.86 2.17 8.54
C TYR A 93 3.89 1.53 7.62
N ARG A 94 4.88 0.88 8.23
CA ARG A 94 5.96 0.14 7.55
C ARG A 94 6.16 -1.21 8.21
N TRP A 95 6.55 -2.18 7.41
CA TRP A 95 6.80 -3.52 7.93
C TRP A 95 7.96 -4.18 7.21
N LEU A 96 8.67 -5.03 7.95
CA LEU A 96 9.78 -5.80 7.46
C LEU A 96 9.29 -7.10 6.83
N LYS A 97 9.46 -7.22 5.53
CA LYS A 97 9.21 -8.43 4.76
C LYS A 97 10.46 -9.29 4.71
N GLY A 98 10.30 -10.57 5.07
CA GLY A 98 11.30 -11.60 4.86
C GLY A 98 10.84 -12.57 3.79
N TRP A 99 11.75 -13.02 2.93
CA TRP A 99 11.56 -14.19 2.07
C TRP A 99 12.34 -15.34 2.66
N ALA A 100 11.63 -16.41 2.97
CA ALA A 100 12.18 -17.60 3.59
C ALA A 100 12.16 -18.78 2.62
N TYR A 101 13.13 -19.68 2.79
CA TYR A 101 13.11 -20.99 2.14
C TYR A 101 13.26 -22.12 3.16
N LEU A 102 12.76 -23.27 2.80
CA LEU A 102 13.02 -24.53 3.49
C LEU A 102 13.22 -25.65 2.46
N MET A 103 13.89 -26.71 2.88
CA MET A 103 14.16 -27.85 2.01
C MET A 103 12.89 -28.69 1.83
N ARG A 104 12.59 -29.10 0.59
CA ARG A 104 11.54 -30.09 0.29
C ARG A 104 12.05 -31.49 0.64
N THR A 105 11.82 -31.86 1.89
CA THR A 105 12.10 -33.22 2.40
C THR A 105 10.82 -33.85 2.91
N GLU A 106 10.78 -35.15 3.08
CA GLU A 106 9.65 -35.84 3.69
C GLU A 106 9.28 -35.24 5.04
N LYS A 107 10.29 -34.93 5.87
CA LYS A 107 10.10 -34.31 7.17
C LYS A 107 9.42 -32.93 7.10
N ASN A 108 9.66 -32.15 6.07
CA ASN A 108 9.15 -30.80 5.94
C ASN A 108 7.83 -30.73 5.15
N GLN A 109 7.37 -31.86 4.58
CA GLN A 109 6.16 -31.88 3.76
C GLN A 109 4.90 -31.50 4.54
N GLU A 110 4.79 -31.94 5.79
CA GLU A 110 3.69 -31.57 6.68
C GLU A 110 3.69 -30.06 6.94
N LEU A 111 4.84 -29.49 7.30
CA LEU A 111 5.00 -28.05 7.53
C LEU A 111 4.65 -27.23 6.27
N ILE A 112 5.09 -27.68 5.08
CA ILE A 112 4.74 -27.02 3.81
C ILE A 112 3.22 -27.01 3.63
N THR A 113 2.56 -28.14 3.87
CA THR A 113 1.11 -28.27 3.76
C THR A 113 0.37 -27.38 4.76
N GLU A 114 0.86 -27.30 6.00
CA GLU A 114 0.30 -26.40 7.02
C GLU A 114 0.47 -24.92 6.70
N ILE A 115 1.63 -24.52 6.14
CA ILE A 115 1.88 -23.16 5.66
C ILE A 115 0.94 -22.82 4.50
N GLU A 116 0.84 -23.69 3.51
CA GLU A 116 -0.04 -23.49 2.34
C GLU A 116 -1.52 -23.47 2.72
N GLY A 117 -1.91 -24.31 3.69
CA GLY A 117 -3.26 -24.36 4.26
C GLY A 117 -3.58 -23.18 5.18
N GLY A 118 -2.58 -22.36 5.55
CA GLY A 118 -2.75 -21.23 6.46
C GLY A 118 -2.91 -21.64 7.94
N ILE A 119 -2.52 -22.86 8.29
CA ILE A 119 -2.52 -23.37 9.67
C ILE A 119 -1.31 -22.82 10.44
N LYS A 120 -0.12 -22.91 9.86
CA LYS A 120 1.10 -22.27 10.37
C LYS A 120 1.25 -20.89 9.71
N LYS A 121 0.68 -19.89 10.34
CA LYS A 121 0.58 -18.55 9.74
C LYS A 121 1.27 -17.48 10.58
N GLU A 122 1.07 -17.52 11.90
CA GLU A 122 1.57 -16.51 12.83
C GLU A 122 3.06 -16.68 13.06
N VAL A 123 3.81 -15.55 13.06
CA VAL A 123 5.24 -15.56 13.38
C VAL A 123 5.56 -14.45 14.40
N SER A 124 6.63 -14.66 15.14
CA SER A 124 7.23 -13.68 16.05
C SER A 124 8.72 -13.62 15.83
N VAL A 125 9.39 -12.58 16.28
CA VAL A 125 10.83 -12.38 16.09
C VAL A 125 11.57 -12.33 17.42
N GLY A 126 12.75 -12.94 17.48
CA GLY A 126 13.69 -12.82 18.58
C GLY A 126 14.86 -11.91 18.19
N CYS A 127 14.98 -10.76 18.85
CA CYS A 127 16.05 -9.80 18.61
C CYS A 127 16.42 -9.05 19.91
N SER A 128 17.59 -8.40 19.89
CA SER A 128 17.99 -7.48 20.96
C SER A 128 18.06 -6.06 20.46
N MET A 129 17.53 -5.15 21.29
CA MET A 129 17.53 -3.72 21.03
C MET A 129 18.45 -3.02 22.03
N GLY A 130 19.13 -1.97 21.59
CA GLY A 130 20.07 -1.25 22.43
C GLY A 130 19.39 -0.34 23.44
N ARG A 131 18.20 0.20 23.09
CA ARG A 131 17.45 1.12 23.94
C ARG A 131 15.95 0.86 23.85
N SER A 132 15.25 1.19 24.91
CA SER A 132 13.79 1.21 24.98
C SER A 132 13.38 2.53 25.62
N VAL A 133 12.64 3.38 24.90
CA VAL A 133 12.31 4.74 25.32
C VAL A 133 10.80 4.96 25.43
N CYS A 134 10.40 5.70 26.43
CA CYS A 134 9.00 6.04 26.69
C CYS A 134 8.46 7.01 25.63
N SER A 135 7.34 6.69 24.98
CA SER A 135 6.68 7.52 23.97
C SER A 135 6.17 8.87 24.51
N VAL A 136 5.91 8.99 25.81
CA VAL A 136 5.36 10.20 26.43
C VAL A 136 6.44 11.24 26.72
N CYS A 137 7.57 10.82 27.30
CA CYS A 137 8.61 11.75 27.76
C CYS A 137 10.00 11.51 27.17
N GLY A 138 10.20 10.45 26.36
CA GLY A 138 11.50 10.14 25.73
C GLY A 138 12.55 9.58 26.70
N ALA A 139 12.23 9.37 27.98
CA ALA A 139 13.15 8.77 28.94
C ALA A 139 13.33 7.28 28.66
N GLU A 140 14.48 6.74 29.03
CA GLU A 140 14.71 5.30 28.95
C GLU A 140 13.73 4.52 29.83
N ASN A 141 13.44 3.30 29.44
CA ASN A 141 12.54 2.41 30.18
C ASN A 141 13.00 2.26 31.62
N GLY A 142 12.07 2.48 32.56
CA GLY A 142 12.36 2.47 34.00
C GLY A 142 12.88 3.81 34.56
N ALA A 143 13.23 4.80 33.74
CA ALA A 143 13.68 6.13 34.19
C ALA A 143 12.55 7.16 34.39
N CYS A 144 11.29 6.78 34.15
CA CYS A 144 10.12 7.63 34.36
C CYS A 144 8.96 6.83 34.99
N GLY A 145 7.96 7.56 35.50
CA GLY A 145 6.75 6.96 36.13
C GLY A 145 5.62 6.62 35.14
N HIS A 146 5.85 6.73 33.83
CA HIS A 146 4.83 6.40 32.83
C HIS A 146 4.70 4.88 32.66
N VAL A 147 3.46 4.40 32.64
CA VAL A 147 3.14 2.97 32.56
C VAL A 147 2.64 2.61 31.17
N LYS A 148 3.20 1.55 30.58
CA LYS A 148 2.77 1.01 29.27
C LYS A 148 1.26 0.76 29.24
N GLY A 149 0.60 1.13 28.17
CA GLY A 149 -0.84 0.95 27.96
C GLY A 149 -1.72 2.05 28.59
N GLN A 150 -1.17 2.96 29.37
CA GLN A 150 -1.94 4.07 29.96
C GLN A 150 -1.91 5.31 29.08
N MET A 151 -2.99 6.11 29.15
CA MET A 151 -3.11 7.39 28.48
C MET A 151 -2.59 8.53 29.35
N TYR A 152 -1.74 9.40 28.79
CA TYR A 152 -1.24 10.62 29.42
C TYR A 152 -1.64 11.82 28.53
N GLY A 153 -2.78 12.41 28.86
CA GLY A 153 -3.46 13.34 27.94
C GLY A 153 -3.95 12.58 26.72
N GLU A 154 -3.56 13.03 25.53
CA GLU A 154 -3.91 12.39 24.26
C GLU A 154 -2.89 11.33 23.80
N LYS A 155 -1.82 11.11 24.59
CA LYS A 155 -0.75 10.18 24.21
C LYS A 155 -0.89 8.83 24.90
N LEU A 156 -0.93 7.77 24.12
CA LEU A 156 -0.77 6.41 24.62
C LEU A 156 0.70 6.18 25.01
N CYS A 157 0.92 5.66 26.21
CA CYS A 157 2.24 5.26 26.66
C CYS A 157 2.61 3.88 26.10
N PHE A 158 3.64 3.83 25.29
CA PHE A 158 4.30 2.61 24.82
C PHE A 158 5.83 2.79 24.88
N MET A 159 6.56 1.70 24.75
CA MET A 159 8.01 1.74 24.66
C MET A 159 8.44 1.60 23.20
N GLU A 160 9.21 2.55 22.72
CA GLU A 160 9.83 2.49 21.41
C GLU A 160 11.20 1.81 21.51
N LEU A 161 11.32 0.67 20.85
CA LEU A 161 12.51 -0.15 20.80
C LEU A 161 13.43 0.40 19.70
N LYS A 162 14.64 0.81 20.08
CA LYS A 162 15.61 1.50 19.22
C LYS A 162 16.95 0.81 19.21
N ASP A 163 17.72 1.11 18.16
CA ASP A 163 19.11 0.72 18.03
C ASP A 163 19.29 -0.83 18.06
N PRO A 164 18.76 -1.54 17.03
CA PRO A 164 18.84 -2.99 16.97
C PRO A 164 20.28 -3.48 16.94
N LYS A 165 20.62 -4.37 17.88
CA LYS A 165 21.98 -4.90 18.06
C LYS A 165 22.17 -6.25 17.40
N ASP A 166 21.21 -7.17 17.57
CA ASP A 166 21.27 -8.50 16.96
C ASP A 166 19.85 -9.05 16.73
N ALA A 167 19.72 -9.94 15.77
CA ALA A 167 18.56 -10.78 15.55
C ALA A 167 18.98 -12.24 15.74
N TYR A 168 18.20 -12.98 16.52
CA TYR A 168 18.53 -14.36 16.88
C TYR A 168 17.84 -15.36 15.97
N GLU A 169 16.52 -15.20 15.82
CA GLU A 169 15.67 -16.11 15.09
C GLU A 169 14.29 -15.45 14.79
N TRP A 170 13.49 -16.13 14.04
CA TRP A 170 12.06 -15.91 13.94
C TRP A 170 11.32 -17.24 14.14
N SER A 171 10.13 -17.20 14.75
CA SER A 171 9.41 -18.39 15.17
C SER A 171 8.01 -18.45 14.61
N PHE A 172 7.55 -19.62 14.19
CA PHE A 172 6.13 -19.90 14.16
C PHE A 172 5.60 -19.97 15.59
N VAL A 173 4.54 -19.21 15.89
CA VAL A 173 3.95 -19.11 17.24
C VAL A 173 2.43 -19.18 17.16
N ALA A 174 1.78 -19.52 18.27
CA ALA A 174 0.32 -19.50 18.33
C ALA A 174 -0.25 -18.09 18.39
N VAL A 175 0.40 -17.18 19.12
CA VAL A 175 -0.03 -15.78 19.28
C VAL A 175 1.20 -14.88 19.24
N PRO A 176 1.38 -14.08 18.17
CA PRO A 176 2.51 -13.16 18.08
C PRO A 176 2.26 -11.90 18.92
N ALA A 177 3.32 -11.25 19.40
CA ALA A 177 3.24 -9.93 20.03
C ALA A 177 2.68 -8.89 19.02
N GLN A 178 3.19 -8.89 17.80
CA GLN A 178 2.68 -8.03 16.73
C GLN A 178 1.54 -8.72 15.97
N PRO A 179 0.29 -8.20 16.02
CA PRO A 179 -0.91 -8.89 15.47
C PRO A 179 -0.87 -9.17 13.98
N ARG A 180 -0.07 -8.41 13.23
CA ARG A 180 0.04 -8.52 11.77
C ARG A 180 1.23 -9.38 11.33
N ALA A 181 2.11 -9.81 12.26
CA ALA A 181 3.24 -10.66 11.94
C ALA A 181 2.79 -12.06 11.51
N GLY A 182 3.30 -12.54 10.39
CA GLY A 182 2.85 -13.83 9.86
C GLY A 182 3.26 -14.08 8.42
N VAL A 183 2.94 -15.29 7.96
CA VAL A 183 3.12 -15.69 6.56
C VAL A 183 2.23 -14.84 5.67
N VAL A 184 2.83 -14.20 4.70
CA VAL A 184 2.14 -13.38 3.72
C VAL A 184 1.65 -14.27 2.58
N LYS A 185 0.37 -14.16 2.22
CA LYS A 185 -0.17 -14.90 1.08
C LYS A 185 0.68 -14.64 -0.17
N ARG A 186 0.98 -15.69 -0.91
CA ARG A 186 1.78 -15.64 -2.16
C ARG A 186 1.27 -14.60 -3.16
N PHE A 187 -0.03 -14.26 -3.07
CA PHE A 187 -0.68 -13.22 -3.88
C PHE A 187 -0.48 -11.78 -3.33
N GLY A 188 0.28 -11.59 -2.25
CA GLY A 188 0.48 -10.26 -1.65
C GLY A 188 1.30 -9.30 -2.51
N SER A 189 2.30 -9.77 -3.25
CA SER A 189 3.03 -8.96 -4.25
C SER A 189 2.24 -8.80 -5.55
N GLU A 190 1.60 -9.89 -6.03
CA GLU A 190 0.62 -9.82 -7.12
C GLU A 190 -0.61 -9.01 -6.72
N GLY A 191 -0.99 -9.01 -5.42
CA GLY A 191 -2.14 -8.25 -4.91
C GLY A 191 -1.98 -6.74 -5.01
N THR A 192 -0.79 -6.20 -4.85
CA THR A 192 -0.52 -4.74 -5.00
C THR A 192 -0.48 -4.38 -6.48
N GLU A 193 0.18 -5.18 -7.29
CA GLU A 193 0.19 -5.03 -8.74
C GLU A 193 -1.22 -5.22 -9.33
N LEU A 194 -1.94 -6.26 -8.89
CA LEU A 194 -3.33 -6.51 -9.29
C LEU A 194 -4.27 -5.39 -8.81
N ARG A 195 -4.08 -4.85 -7.60
CA ARG A 195 -4.82 -3.67 -7.09
C ARG A 195 -4.52 -2.43 -7.92
N THR A 196 -3.27 -2.22 -8.28
CA THR A 196 -2.85 -1.09 -9.12
C THR A 196 -3.43 -1.25 -10.52
N LEU A 197 -3.34 -2.44 -11.11
CA LEU A 197 -3.95 -2.76 -12.41
C LEU A 197 -5.48 -2.65 -12.37
N ARG A 198 -6.15 -3.10 -11.31
CA ARG A 198 -7.60 -2.91 -11.11
C ARG A 198 -7.96 -1.43 -11.02
N LYS A 199 -7.23 -0.62 -10.24
CA LYS A 199 -7.46 0.83 -10.17
C LYS A 199 -7.25 1.49 -11.52
N GLN A 200 -6.22 1.11 -12.26
CA GLN A 200 -5.97 1.61 -13.62
C GLN A 200 -7.09 1.18 -14.59
N ALA A 201 -7.55 -0.07 -14.50
CA ALA A 201 -8.68 -0.57 -15.31
C ALA A 201 -9.98 0.16 -14.97
N GLU A 202 -10.27 0.43 -13.69
CA GLU A 202 -11.42 1.24 -13.27
C GLU A 202 -11.36 2.67 -13.78
N LEU A 203 -10.18 3.31 -13.73
CA LEU A 203 -9.96 4.64 -14.30
C LEU A 203 -10.16 4.64 -15.81
N GLY A 204 -9.63 3.63 -16.52
CA GLY A 204 -9.84 3.44 -17.95
C GLY A 204 -11.33 3.24 -18.29
N GLN A 205 -12.06 2.44 -17.52
CA GLN A 205 -13.51 2.25 -17.72
C GLN A 205 -14.31 3.52 -17.45
N ARG A 206 -13.98 4.30 -16.41
CA ARG A 206 -14.62 5.60 -16.13
C ARG A 206 -14.34 6.59 -17.25
N TYR A 207 -13.13 6.65 -17.75
CA TYR A 207 -12.73 7.49 -18.87
C TYR A 207 -13.51 7.13 -20.14
N LEU A 208 -13.53 5.86 -20.55
CA LEU A 208 -14.28 5.40 -21.73
C LEU A 208 -15.77 5.64 -21.58
N THR A 209 -16.34 5.44 -20.40
CA THR A 209 -17.75 5.74 -20.13
C THR A 209 -18.05 7.24 -20.27
N GLY A 210 -17.15 8.09 -19.77
CA GLY A 210 -17.22 9.54 -19.93
C GLY A 210 -17.14 9.96 -21.41
N LEU A 211 -16.17 9.40 -22.12
CA LEU A 211 -15.97 9.68 -23.55
C LEU A 211 -17.18 9.25 -24.40
N ARG A 212 -17.75 8.08 -24.15
CA ARG A 212 -18.98 7.59 -24.79
C ARG A 212 -20.17 8.53 -24.56
N ARG A 213 -20.38 8.97 -23.32
CA ARG A 213 -21.45 9.93 -22.98
C ARG A 213 -21.26 11.26 -23.70
N GLU A 214 -20.02 11.74 -23.79
CA GLU A 214 -19.71 12.99 -24.47
C GLU A 214 -19.96 12.90 -25.97
N VAL A 215 -19.54 11.80 -26.62
CA VAL A 215 -19.80 11.55 -28.05
C VAL A 215 -21.30 11.50 -28.34
N VAL A 216 -22.07 10.78 -27.52
CA VAL A 216 -23.56 10.73 -27.66
C VAL A 216 -24.15 12.12 -27.52
N ARG A 217 -23.74 12.88 -26.50
CA ARG A 217 -24.23 14.24 -26.28
C ARG A 217 -23.92 15.16 -27.46
N LEU A 218 -22.71 15.12 -27.99
CA LEU A 218 -22.31 15.95 -29.13
C LEU A 218 -23.04 15.56 -30.41
N ALA A 219 -23.25 14.26 -30.65
CA ALA A 219 -24.00 13.77 -31.80
C ALA A 219 -25.46 14.26 -31.76
N MET A 220 -26.13 14.15 -30.62
CA MET A 220 -27.50 14.63 -30.45
C MET A 220 -27.65 16.15 -30.56
N LEU A 221 -26.58 16.90 -30.22
CA LEU A 221 -26.54 18.35 -30.44
C LEU A 221 -26.28 18.71 -31.92
N ALA A 222 -25.61 17.84 -32.67
CA ALA A 222 -25.32 18.06 -34.09
C ALA A 222 -26.51 17.66 -34.99
N ASP A 223 -27.21 16.61 -34.61
CA ASP A 223 -28.41 16.11 -35.36
C ASP A 223 -29.52 15.74 -34.37
N GLY A 224 -30.54 16.60 -34.34
CA GLY A 224 -31.72 16.41 -33.47
C GLY A 224 -32.67 15.27 -33.88
N HIS A 225 -32.45 14.64 -35.04
CA HIS A 225 -33.24 13.51 -35.53
C HIS A 225 -32.61 12.15 -35.21
N LEU A 226 -31.43 12.13 -34.58
CA LEU A 226 -30.75 10.92 -34.25
C LEU A 226 -31.45 10.16 -33.12
N ASP A 227 -31.72 8.87 -33.30
CA ASP A 227 -32.26 8.04 -32.23
C ASP A 227 -31.17 7.79 -31.16
N GLY A 228 -31.31 8.46 -30.02
CA GLY A 228 -30.35 8.43 -28.94
C GLY A 228 -30.12 7.02 -28.34
N LYS A 229 -31.12 6.14 -28.36
CA LYS A 229 -31.01 4.78 -27.83
C LYS A 229 -30.15 3.89 -28.77
N ILE A 230 -30.45 3.96 -30.06
CA ILE A 230 -29.73 3.19 -31.08
C ILE A 230 -28.27 3.68 -31.13
N PHE A 231 -28.05 5.01 -31.13
CA PHE A 231 -26.73 5.58 -31.18
C PHE A 231 -25.89 5.24 -29.92
N THR A 232 -26.48 5.32 -28.72
CA THR A 232 -25.81 4.93 -27.48
C THR A 232 -25.36 3.47 -27.52
N LYS A 233 -26.18 2.57 -28.07
CA LYS A 233 -25.84 1.16 -28.20
C LYS A 233 -24.70 0.93 -29.22
N ALA A 234 -24.67 1.68 -30.30
CA ALA A 234 -23.59 1.62 -31.30
C ALA A 234 -22.27 2.13 -30.71
N VAL A 235 -22.28 3.32 -30.07
CA VAL A 235 -21.11 3.94 -29.41
C VAL A 235 -20.58 3.06 -28.26
N GLY A 236 -21.43 2.28 -27.61
CA GLY A 236 -21.02 1.35 -26.56
C GLY A 236 -20.05 0.26 -27.00
N ARG A 237 -19.95 -0.02 -28.30
CA ARG A 237 -19.07 -1.06 -28.87
C ARG A 237 -17.74 -0.50 -29.43
N LEU A 238 -17.62 0.83 -29.50
CA LEU A 238 -16.44 1.49 -30.07
C LEU A 238 -15.30 1.55 -29.05
N ASP A 239 -14.08 1.45 -29.56
CA ASP A 239 -12.87 1.67 -28.80
C ASP A 239 -12.53 3.17 -28.62
N GLU A 240 -11.41 3.47 -27.91
CA GLU A 240 -11.01 4.86 -27.65
C GLU A 240 -10.68 5.62 -28.94
N ALA A 241 -9.96 5.01 -29.87
CA ALA A 241 -9.52 5.64 -31.10
C ALA A 241 -10.72 6.01 -31.98
N GLU A 242 -11.64 5.07 -32.14
CA GLU A 242 -12.90 5.25 -32.87
C GLU A 242 -13.78 6.36 -32.25
N LEU A 243 -13.86 6.39 -30.91
CA LEU A 243 -14.60 7.44 -30.19
C LEU A 243 -14.00 8.82 -30.37
N LEU A 244 -12.66 8.92 -30.37
CA LEU A 244 -11.95 10.19 -30.58
C LEU A 244 -12.09 10.68 -32.03
N GLU A 245 -12.08 9.77 -33.00
CA GLU A 245 -12.34 10.11 -34.41
C GLU A 245 -13.76 10.62 -34.62
N LEU A 246 -14.75 9.95 -34.05
CA LEU A 246 -16.14 10.39 -34.08
C LEU A 246 -16.34 11.77 -33.43
N LYS A 247 -15.59 12.06 -32.38
CA LYS A 247 -15.66 13.33 -31.64
C LYS A 247 -15.08 14.50 -32.40
N ARG A 248 -14.09 14.29 -33.28
CA ARG A 248 -13.39 15.34 -34.01
C ARG A 248 -14.33 16.26 -34.81
N PRO A 249 -15.22 15.77 -35.69
CA PRO A 249 -16.12 16.62 -36.49
C PRO A 249 -17.23 17.26 -35.64
N MET A 250 -17.56 16.71 -34.48
CA MET A 250 -18.66 17.16 -33.62
C MET A 250 -18.27 18.29 -32.66
N ARG A 251 -16.98 18.67 -32.59
CA ARG A 251 -16.56 19.85 -31.78
C ARG A 251 -17.16 21.12 -32.38
N PRO A 252 -17.84 21.96 -31.58
CA PRO A 252 -18.35 23.24 -32.06
C PRO A 252 -17.18 24.05 -32.63
N ARG A 253 -17.23 24.37 -33.93
CA ARG A 253 -16.28 25.29 -34.55
C ARG A 253 -16.29 26.59 -33.78
N SER A 254 -15.13 27.07 -33.40
CA SER A 254 -14.96 28.30 -32.61
C SER A 254 -15.83 29.43 -33.22
N ARG A 255 -16.46 30.25 -32.35
CA ARG A 255 -17.44 31.33 -32.65
C ARG A 255 -17.04 32.37 -33.69
N ARG A 256 -16.01 32.13 -34.52
CA ARG A 256 -15.53 33.11 -35.50
C ARG A 256 -16.33 33.22 -36.79
N ASN A 257 -17.30 32.34 -37.03
CA ASN A 257 -18.05 32.37 -38.32
C ASN A 257 -19.57 32.22 -38.15
N PHE A 258 -20.21 33.03 -37.30
CA PHE A 258 -21.66 33.21 -37.31
C PHE A 258 -21.99 34.62 -37.92
N PRO A 259 -22.40 34.72 -39.20
CA PRO A 259 -22.68 36.01 -39.83
C PRO A 259 -23.78 36.85 -39.18
N TRP A 260 -24.72 36.23 -38.47
CA TRP A 260 -25.84 36.91 -37.85
C TRP A 260 -25.53 37.62 -36.52
N LEU A 261 -24.36 37.45 -35.95
CA LEU A 261 -23.92 38.19 -34.74
C LEU A 261 -23.33 39.58 -35.10
N ARG A 262 -23.24 39.99 -36.36
CA ARG A 262 -22.78 41.32 -36.80
C ARG A 262 -23.87 42.39 -36.85
N SER A 263 -25.16 42.04 -36.68
CA SER A 263 -26.25 43.02 -36.89
C SER A 263 -26.76 43.72 -35.61
N CYS A 264 -26.20 43.44 -34.43
CA CYS A 264 -26.62 44.09 -33.19
C CYS A 264 -25.57 45.11 -32.65
N GLY A 265 -24.98 45.87 -33.48
CA GLY A 265 -23.95 46.84 -33.13
C GLY A 265 -24.12 48.21 -33.74
N ASN A 266 -25.25 48.85 -33.57
CA ASN A 266 -25.31 50.32 -33.70
C ASN A 266 -26.67 50.85 -33.15
N ARG A 267 -26.76 51.03 -31.84
CA ARG A 267 -27.67 51.99 -31.25
C ARG A 267 -26.90 52.89 -30.27
N ARG A 268 -26.93 54.17 -30.58
CA ARG A 268 -26.27 55.26 -29.85
C ARG A 268 -26.69 55.30 -28.41
N ARG A 269 -25.68 55.57 -27.53
CA ARG A 269 -25.87 55.82 -26.11
C ARG A 269 -26.58 57.19 -25.88
N PRO A 270 -27.51 57.30 -24.95
CA PRO A 270 -27.75 58.56 -24.28
C PRO A 270 -26.92 58.64 -23.02
N SER A 271 -26.34 59.81 -22.82
CA SER A 271 -25.57 60.23 -21.65
C SER A 271 -26.42 60.21 -20.37
N GLY A 272 -25.93 59.61 -19.31
CA GLY A 272 -26.59 59.58 -18.00
C GLY A 272 -25.69 59.07 -16.87
N ARG A 273 -25.07 60.03 -16.18
CA ARG A 273 -24.56 60.08 -14.81
C ARG A 273 -24.33 58.74 -14.04
N MET A 274 -23.04 58.52 -13.70
CA MET A 274 -22.60 57.62 -12.64
C MET A 274 -23.22 57.93 -11.29
N LYS A 275 -23.76 56.90 -10.63
CA LYS A 275 -23.88 56.88 -9.15
C LYS A 275 -22.94 55.79 -8.64
N ARG A 276 -22.02 56.18 -7.77
CA ARG A 276 -21.17 55.29 -6.97
C ARG A 276 -22.07 54.58 -5.96
N CYS A 277 -21.94 53.25 -5.85
CA CYS A 277 -22.36 52.51 -4.68
C CYS A 277 -21.12 52.09 -3.90
N SER A 278 -21.08 52.55 -2.66
CA SER A 278 -20.09 52.28 -1.65
C SER A 278 -20.26 50.87 -1.11
N LEU A 279 -19.17 50.16 -0.98
CA LEU A 279 -19.05 48.92 -0.19
C LEU A 279 -19.07 49.34 1.30
N SER A 280 -19.94 48.70 2.05
CA SER A 280 -19.91 48.74 3.52
C SER A 280 -19.41 47.40 4.03
N ASP A 281 -18.29 47.45 4.74
CA ASP A 281 -17.76 46.39 5.57
C ASP A 281 -18.75 45.99 6.65
N GLY A 282 -18.92 44.71 6.83
CA GLY A 282 -19.68 44.11 7.92
C GLY A 282 -18.87 43.01 8.60
N THR A 283 -18.02 43.44 9.54
CA THR A 283 -17.54 42.57 10.61
C THR A 283 -18.72 42.13 11.47
N ASN A 284 -18.83 40.86 11.78
CA ASN A 284 -19.35 40.45 13.10
C ASN A 284 -18.82 39.07 13.53
N THR A 285 -18.16 39.13 14.64
CA THR A 285 -17.82 38.16 15.67
C THR A 285 -19.05 37.44 16.20
N ILE A 286 -19.02 36.14 16.31
CA ILE A 286 -19.21 35.32 17.53
C ILE A 286 -18.78 33.89 17.19
#